data_f6d14d063cab6a3387ddd36d7586ba58
#
_entry.id   f6d14d063cab6a3387ddd36d7586ba58
#
_cell.length_a   1.000
_cell.length_b   1.000
_cell.length_c   1.000
_cell.angle_alpha   90.00
_cell.angle_beta   90.00
_cell.angle_gamma   90.00
#
_symmetry.space_group_name_H-M   'P 1'
#
loop_
_entity.id
_entity.type
_entity.pdbx_description
1 polymer ?
#
loop_
_entity_poly.entity_id
_entity_poly.type
_entity_poly.pdbx_seq_one_letter_code
_entity_poly.pdbx_strand_id
1 'polypeptide(L)'
;MEKNKIKNIIEALFFSSTSPISSREIKNFFSDEEITINLIENFILELQEKYMNTGVNLKKVSTGYRFQISEDCNEWVSNFYPEKPQKYSRALMETLALIIYKQPITRTEIEAVRGVSVSSNIIKTLLERDWIKILGYKDIPGKPAIFGSTKEFLNSHNLASLNQLPKLDDIVDLSDQEKIQLGILDSDIEKTKNENIIKNEYKQENIH
;
A
#
# COMPACT_ATOMS: atom_id res chain seq x y z
N MET A 1 31.26 17.84 13.31
CA MET A 1 30.46 18.68 12.38
C MET A 1 29.36 19.39 13.14
N GLU A 2 28.96 20.65 12.74
CA GLU A 2 27.85 21.33 13.39
C GLU A 2 26.53 20.57 13.23
N LYS A 3 25.76 20.48 14.33
CA LYS A 3 24.49 19.70 14.36
C LYS A 3 23.49 20.15 13.28
N ASN A 4 23.35 21.47 13.08
CA ASN A 4 22.47 22.01 12.04
C ASN A 4 22.89 21.61 10.61
N LYS A 5 24.21 21.54 10.35
CA LYS A 5 24.72 21.10 9.05
C LYS A 5 24.40 19.62 8.80
N ILE A 6 24.51 18.77 9.83
CA ILE A 6 24.16 17.34 9.73
C ILE A 6 22.68 17.19 9.42
N LYS A 7 21.79 17.89 10.14
CA LYS A 7 20.35 17.88 9.93
C LYS A 7 19.98 18.30 8.51
N ASN A 8 20.59 19.40 7.99
CA ASN A 8 20.35 19.87 6.63
C ASN A 8 20.81 18.85 5.58
N ILE A 9 21.92 18.13 5.82
CA ILE A 9 22.37 17.07 4.92
C ILE A 9 21.36 15.93 4.92
N ILE A 10 20.87 15.49 6.10
CA ILE A 10 19.86 14.42 6.21
C ILE A 10 18.57 14.84 5.49
N GLU A 11 18.11 16.06 5.65
CA GLU A 11 16.96 16.62 4.95
C GLU A 11 17.17 16.56 3.42
N ALA A 12 18.32 17.00 2.94
CA ALA A 12 18.66 16.97 1.52
C ALA A 12 18.74 15.53 0.96
N LEU A 13 19.25 14.57 1.73
CA LEU A 13 19.25 13.16 1.34
C LEU A 13 17.83 12.64 1.12
N PHE A 14 16.89 12.94 2.02
CA PHE A 14 15.50 12.53 1.84
C PHE A 14 14.83 13.18 0.63
N PHE A 15 15.12 14.47 0.36
CA PHE A 15 14.56 15.15 -0.81
C PHE A 15 15.12 14.64 -2.14
N SER A 16 16.38 14.23 -2.17
CA SER A 16 17.05 13.77 -3.38
C SER A 16 16.78 12.30 -3.70
N SER A 17 16.28 11.53 -2.73
CA SER A 17 16.10 10.10 -2.89
C SER A 17 14.76 9.76 -3.52
N THR A 18 14.78 8.81 -4.46
CA THR A 18 13.58 8.20 -5.07
C THR A 18 13.07 6.99 -4.28
N SER A 19 13.87 6.47 -3.33
CA SER A 19 13.54 5.33 -2.48
C SER A 19 13.64 5.70 -1.00
N PRO A 20 12.93 4.99 -0.10
CA PRO A 20 13.05 5.22 1.33
C PRO A 20 14.48 4.99 1.82
N ILE A 21 14.95 5.85 2.73
CA ILE A 21 16.29 5.74 3.33
C ILE A 21 16.14 5.39 4.82
N SER A 22 16.88 4.40 5.30
CA SER A 22 16.90 3.99 6.70
C SER A 22 17.90 4.82 7.51
N SER A 23 17.67 4.93 8.84
CA SER A 23 18.63 5.58 9.78
C SER A 23 20.00 4.92 9.71
N ARG A 24 20.06 3.60 9.42
CA ARG A 24 21.31 2.86 9.30
C ARG A 24 22.09 3.25 8.03
N GLU A 25 21.43 3.44 6.90
CA GLU A 25 22.07 3.90 5.66
C GLU A 25 22.63 5.31 5.84
N ILE A 26 21.87 6.21 6.50
CA ILE A 26 22.36 7.55 6.85
C ILE A 26 23.58 7.46 7.76
N LYS A 27 23.58 6.60 8.80
CA LYS A 27 24.75 6.40 9.68
C LYS A 27 25.95 5.90 8.88
N ASN A 28 25.77 4.95 7.99
CA ASN A 28 26.85 4.41 7.16
C ASN A 28 27.45 5.44 6.18
N PHE A 29 26.66 6.42 5.76
CA PHE A 29 27.13 7.53 4.94
C PHE A 29 28.08 8.47 5.71
N PHE A 30 27.81 8.69 7.00
CA PHE A 30 28.69 9.51 7.84
C PHE A 30 29.83 8.67 8.42
N SER A 31 31.08 9.01 8.08
CA SER A 31 32.28 8.36 8.64
C SER A 31 32.60 8.80 10.07
N ASP A 32 31.92 9.83 10.57
CA ASP A 32 32.14 10.42 11.88
C ASP A 32 31.48 9.55 12.98
N GLU A 33 32.27 9.08 13.93
CA GLU A 33 31.82 8.21 15.02
C GLU A 33 30.88 8.94 16.01
N GLU A 34 30.99 10.27 16.12
CA GLU A 34 30.10 11.07 16.97
C GLU A 34 28.67 11.11 16.46
N ILE A 35 28.44 10.84 15.14
CA ILE A 35 27.11 10.79 14.55
C ILE A 35 26.51 9.40 14.79
N THR A 36 25.79 9.27 15.88
CA THR A 36 25.13 8.01 16.28
C THR A 36 23.78 7.83 15.60
N ILE A 37 23.28 6.58 15.57
CA ILE A 37 21.91 6.29 15.07
C ILE A 37 20.86 7.07 15.86
N ASN A 38 21.00 7.16 17.18
CA ASN A 38 20.07 7.91 18.03
C ASN A 38 20.04 9.40 17.67
N LEU A 39 21.19 10.00 17.36
CA LEU A 39 21.25 11.40 16.91
C LEU A 39 20.51 11.58 15.57
N ILE A 40 20.71 10.64 14.63
CA ILE A 40 20.02 10.66 13.33
C ILE A 40 18.50 10.51 13.52
N GLU A 41 18.05 9.59 14.37
CA GLU A 41 16.63 9.40 14.65
C GLU A 41 15.99 10.62 15.30
N ASN A 42 16.70 11.33 16.19
CA ASN A 42 16.23 12.60 16.73
C ASN A 42 16.08 13.66 15.63
N PHE A 43 17.04 13.78 14.70
CA PHE A 43 16.90 14.69 13.56
C PHE A 43 15.75 14.32 12.64
N ILE A 44 15.50 13.01 12.43
CA ILE A 44 14.36 12.54 11.67
C ILE A 44 13.04 12.95 12.35
N LEU A 45 12.93 12.80 13.68
CA LEU A 45 11.76 13.24 14.43
C LEU A 45 11.54 14.76 14.29
N GLU A 46 12.59 15.57 14.45
CA GLU A 46 12.50 17.00 14.24
C GLU A 46 12.06 17.37 12.81
N LEU A 47 12.53 16.63 11.80
CA LEU A 47 12.10 16.82 10.42
C LEU A 47 10.64 16.39 10.22
N GLN A 48 10.19 15.31 10.84
CA GLN A 48 8.79 14.90 10.80
C GLN A 48 7.87 15.97 11.39
N GLU A 49 8.24 16.55 12.54
CA GLU A 49 7.51 17.66 13.15
C GLU A 49 7.51 18.91 12.27
N LYS A 50 8.67 19.28 11.69
CA LYS A 50 8.82 20.43 10.78
C LYS A 50 7.87 20.33 9.58
N TYR A 51 7.68 19.11 9.05
CA TYR A 51 6.89 18.86 7.84
C TYR A 51 5.47 18.37 8.11
N MET A 52 5.02 18.24 9.37
CA MET A 52 3.73 17.66 9.72
C MET A 52 2.52 18.42 9.14
N ASN A 53 2.61 19.76 9.04
CA ASN A 53 1.53 20.64 8.56
C ASN A 53 1.92 21.36 7.27
N THR A 54 2.63 20.67 6.38
CA THR A 54 3.05 21.22 5.08
C THR A 54 2.51 20.39 3.93
N GLY A 55 2.69 20.85 2.69
CA GLY A 55 2.27 20.12 1.49
C GLY A 55 3.00 18.78 1.27
N VAL A 56 4.06 18.51 2.03
CA VAL A 56 4.82 17.25 2.01
C VAL A 56 5.09 16.76 3.43
N ASN A 57 5.05 15.45 3.65
CA ASN A 57 5.29 14.84 4.95
C ASN A 57 6.46 13.84 4.87
N LEU A 58 7.30 13.80 5.90
CA LEU A 58 8.32 12.77 6.04
C LEU A 58 7.71 11.55 6.74
N LYS A 59 7.31 10.54 5.96
CA LYS A 59 6.64 9.32 6.49
C LYS A 59 7.62 8.16 6.63
N LYS A 60 7.39 7.36 7.69
CA LYS A 60 8.09 6.08 7.90
C LYS A 60 7.36 5.00 7.11
N VAL A 61 8.12 4.22 6.32
CA VAL A 61 7.66 3.04 5.61
C VAL A 61 8.51 1.83 6.00
N SER A 62 8.26 0.66 5.43
CA SER A 62 8.90 -0.60 5.85
C SER A 62 10.42 -0.57 5.82
N THR A 63 11.03 0.09 4.83
CA THR A 63 12.49 0.09 4.65
C THR A 63 13.18 1.34 5.19
N GLY A 64 12.44 2.39 5.55
CA GLY A 64 13.03 3.64 6.04
C GLY A 64 12.04 4.79 6.04
N TYR A 65 12.52 5.98 5.67
CA TYR A 65 11.74 7.21 5.62
C TYR A 65 11.80 7.81 4.22
N ARG A 66 10.73 8.46 3.78
CA ARG A 66 10.67 9.22 2.53
C ARG A 66 9.69 10.37 2.63
N PHE A 67 9.92 11.41 1.84
CA PHE A 67 8.92 12.45 1.64
C PHE A 67 7.76 11.95 0.79
N GLN A 68 6.57 12.36 1.15
CA GLN A 68 5.32 12.10 0.44
C GLN A 68 4.48 13.35 0.41
N ILE A 69 3.66 13.50 -0.62
CA ILE A 69 2.67 14.56 -0.71
C ILE A 69 1.65 14.37 0.41
N SER A 70 1.27 15.46 1.09
CA SER A 70 0.19 15.45 2.08
C SER A 70 -1.13 15.03 1.43
N GLU A 71 -1.95 14.28 2.17
CA GLU A 71 -3.25 13.80 1.69
C GLU A 71 -4.15 14.95 1.23
N ASP A 72 -4.11 16.09 1.94
CA ASP A 72 -4.86 17.32 1.60
C ASP A 72 -4.45 17.92 0.25
N CYS A 73 -3.24 17.63 -0.24
CA CYS A 73 -2.71 18.15 -1.50
C CYS A 73 -2.83 17.17 -2.66
N ASN A 74 -3.19 15.90 -2.40
CA ASN A 74 -3.18 14.84 -3.41
C ASN A 74 -4.06 15.16 -4.62
N GLU A 75 -5.27 15.67 -4.41
CA GLU A 75 -6.20 16.01 -5.49
C GLU A 75 -5.60 17.07 -6.43
N TRP A 76 -5.04 18.14 -5.87
CA TRP A 76 -4.43 19.23 -6.63
C TRP A 76 -3.25 18.78 -7.46
N VAL A 77 -2.38 17.95 -6.86
CA VAL A 77 -1.19 17.43 -7.55
C VAL A 77 -1.59 16.44 -8.65
N SER A 78 -2.57 15.56 -8.38
CA SER A 78 -3.08 14.62 -9.39
C SER A 78 -3.76 15.32 -10.57
N ASN A 79 -4.46 16.44 -10.33
CA ASN A 79 -5.06 17.26 -11.38
C ASN A 79 -4.00 17.99 -12.20
N PHE A 80 -2.90 18.43 -11.57
CA PHE A 80 -1.80 19.11 -12.25
C PHE A 80 -0.93 18.15 -13.08
N TYR A 81 -0.71 16.92 -12.58
CA TYR A 81 0.00 15.84 -13.26
C TYR A 81 -0.97 14.69 -13.55
N PRO A 82 -1.80 14.77 -14.61
CA PRO A 82 -2.78 13.74 -14.91
C PRO A 82 -2.09 12.47 -15.43
N GLU A 83 -1.47 11.72 -14.53
CA GLU A 83 -1.01 10.37 -14.83
C GLU A 83 -2.22 9.45 -14.93
N LYS A 84 -2.24 8.56 -15.94
CA LYS A 84 -3.27 7.53 -16.00
C LYS A 84 -2.96 6.50 -14.93
N PRO A 85 -3.76 6.42 -13.84
CA PRO A 85 -3.52 5.42 -12.81
C PRO A 85 -3.58 4.02 -13.44
N GLN A 86 -2.62 3.18 -13.11
CA GLN A 86 -2.67 1.78 -13.52
C GLN A 86 -3.87 1.12 -12.86
N LYS A 87 -4.86 0.75 -13.68
CA LYS A 87 -6.04 0.01 -13.20
C LYS A 87 -5.66 -1.46 -13.00
N TYR A 88 -5.83 -1.94 -11.79
CA TYR A 88 -5.69 -3.36 -11.47
C TYR A 88 -7.04 -4.03 -11.56
N SER A 89 -7.07 -5.27 -12.07
CA SER A 89 -8.32 -6.03 -12.08
C SER A 89 -8.74 -6.36 -10.64
N ARG A 90 -10.05 -6.42 -10.40
CA ARG A 90 -10.64 -6.87 -9.14
C ARG A 90 -10.06 -8.22 -8.69
N ALA A 91 -9.95 -9.18 -9.62
CA ALA A 91 -9.39 -10.50 -9.35
C ALA A 91 -7.93 -10.46 -8.85
N LEU A 92 -7.10 -9.52 -9.36
CA LEU A 92 -5.73 -9.31 -8.89
C LEU A 92 -5.72 -8.77 -7.46
N MET A 93 -6.55 -7.74 -7.18
CA MET A 93 -6.62 -7.12 -5.85
C MET A 93 -7.16 -8.09 -4.78
N GLU A 94 -8.18 -8.87 -5.09
CA GLU A 94 -8.70 -9.91 -4.20
C GLU A 94 -7.64 -10.98 -3.89
N THR A 95 -6.89 -11.41 -4.91
CA THR A 95 -5.80 -12.38 -4.73
C THR A 95 -4.68 -11.82 -3.87
N LEU A 96 -4.28 -10.56 -4.12
CA LEU A 96 -3.28 -9.86 -3.32
C LEU A 96 -3.73 -9.75 -1.86
N ALA A 97 -4.96 -9.29 -1.62
CA ALA A 97 -5.52 -9.15 -0.27
C ALA A 97 -5.49 -10.49 0.50
N LEU A 98 -5.90 -11.60 -0.14
CA LEU A 98 -5.85 -12.92 0.50
C LEU A 98 -4.42 -13.32 0.87
N ILE A 99 -3.44 -13.07 -0.02
CA ILE A 99 -2.04 -13.36 0.30
C ILE A 99 -1.59 -12.52 1.50
N ILE A 100 -1.87 -11.23 1.51
CA ILE A 100 -1.43 -10.30 2.56
C ILE A 100 -2.02 -10.66 3.93
N TYR A 101 -3.32 -10.99 3.99
CA TYR A 101 -4.01 -11.24 5.25
C TYR A 101 -3.86 -12.69 5.76
N LYS A 102 -3.63 -13.65 4.84
CA LYS A 102 -3.62 -15.08 5.17
C LYS A 102 -2.26 -15.76 5.01
N GLN A 103 -1.21 -14.98 4.69
CA GLN A 103 0.13 -15.53 4.56
C GLN A 103 0.62 -16.25 5.83
N PRO A 104 1.36 -17.37 5.69
CA PRO A 104 1.80 -18.01 4.44
C PRO A 104 0.68 -18.82 3.76
N ILE A 105 0.45 -18.67 2.45
CA ILE A 105 -0.67 -19.27 1.72
C ILE A 105 -0.23 -19.79 0.33
N THR A 106 -0.82 -20.89 -0.12
CA THR A 106 -0.61 -21.45 -1.45
C THR A 106 -1.71 -21.01 -2.42
N ARG A 107 -1.45 -21.18 -3.74
CA ARG A 107 -2.45 -20.90 -4.78
C ARG A 107 -3.74 -21.68 -4.58
N THR A 108 -3.64 -22.98 -4.27
CA THR A 108 -4.81 -23.84 -4.04
C THR A 108 -5.66 -23.36 -2.86
N GLU A 109 -5.03 -22.87 -1.79
CA GLU A 109 -5.75 -22.31 -0.65
C GLU A 109 -6.43 -20.98 -0.99
N ILE A 110 -5.78 -20.14 -1.82
CA ILE A 110 -6.40 -18.90 -2.32
C ILE A 110 -7.64 -19.25 -3.16
N GLU A 111 -7.53 -20.23 -4.06
CA GLU A 111 -8.63 -20.69 -4.92
C GLU A 111 -9.78 -21.27 -4.08
N ALA A 112 -9.47 -21.99 -3.01
CA ALA A 112 -10.48 -22.54 -2.08
C ALA A 112 -11.26 -21.42 -1.36
N VAL A 113 -10.60 -20.35 -0.97
CA VAL A 113 -11.26 -19.19 -0.32
C VAL A 113 -12.08 -18.37 -1.32
N ARG A 114 -11.54 -18.15 -2.53
CA ARG A 114 -12.23 -17.36 -3.56
C ARG A 114 -13.37 -18.10 -4.24
N GLY A 115 -13.40 -19.42 -4.20
CA GLY A 115 -14.34 -20.26 -4.93
C GLY A 115 -14.11 -20.30 -6.45
N VAL A 116 -13.05 -19.66 -6.96
CA VAL A 116 -12.69 -19.60 -8.37
C VAL A 116 -11.18 -19.74 -8.56
N SER A 117 -10.78 -20.25 -9.73
CA SER A 117 -9.37 -20.42 -10.05
C SER A 117 -8.63 -19.08 -10.15
N VAL A 118 -7.36 -19.08 -9.76
CA VAL A 118 -6.45 -17.94 -9.87
C VAL A 118 -5.64 -18.08 -11.14
N SER A 119 -5.74 -17.11 -12.04
CA SER A 119 -4.92 -17.09 -13.26
C SER A 119 -3.43 -17.06 -12.92
N SER A 120 -2.63 -17.85 -13.64
CA SER A 120 -1.16 -17.82 -13.48
C SER A 120 -0.59 -16.43 -13.78
N ASN A 121 -1.24 -15.63 -14.63
CA ASN A 121 -0.83 -14.27 -14.92
C ASN A 121 -0.98 -13.34 -13.71
N ILE A 122 -2.00 -13.55 -12.86
CA ILE A 122 -2.17 -12.77 -11.62
C ILE A 122 -0.97 -12.98 -10.68
N ILE A 123 -0.62 -14.23 -10.41
CA ILE A 123 0.55 -14.57 -9.56
C ILE A 123 1.84 -14.02 -10.17
N LYS A 124 2.02 -14.18 -11.49
CA LYS A 124 3.18 -13.65 -12.21
C LYS A 124 3.28 -12.13 -12.07
N THR A 125 2.19 -11.41 -12.30
CA THR A 125 2.15 -9.94 -12.15
C THR A 125 2.48 -9.49 -10.72
N LEU A 126 1.97 -10.18 -9.71
CA LEU A 126 2.25 -9.85 -8.31
C LEU A 126 3.72 -10.09 -7.94
N LEU A 127 4.35 -11.16 -8.48
CA LEU A 127 5.77 -11.45 -8.32
C LEU A 127 6.64 -10.43 -9.08
N GLU A 128 6.29 -10.08 -10.33
CA GLU A 128 7.01 -9.10 -11.16
C GLU A 128 7.01 -7.70 -10.56
N ARG A 129 5.97 -7.37 -9.79
CA ARG A 129 5.88 -6.11 -9.04
C ARG A 129 6.61 -6.15 -7.70
N ASP A 130 7.17 -7.27 -7.35
CA ASP A 130 7.75 -7.52 -6.04
C ASP A 130 6.77 -7.23 -4.87
N TRP A 131 5.46 -7.41 -5.09
CA TRP A 131 4.46 -7.27 -4.02
C TRP A 131 4.34 -8.54 -3.19
N ILE A 132 4.55 -9.69 -3.83
CA ILE A 132 4.60 -10.99 -3.16
C ILE A 132 5.90 -11.71 -3.48
N LYS A 133 6.25 -12.68 -2.65
CA LYS A 133 7.41 -13.55 -2.84
C LYS A 133 7.07 -14.99 -2.49
N ILE A 134 7.85 -15.93 -3.01
CA ILE A 134 7.80 -17.34 -2.60
C ILE A 134 8.58 -17.47 -1.30
N LEU A 135 7.89 -17.93 -0.24
CA LEU A 135 8.50 -18.20 1.07
C LEU A 135 9.09 -19.60 1.15
N GLY A 136 8.59 -20.52 0.33
CA GLY A 136 8.99 -21.92 0.28
C GLY A 136 7.95 -22.75 -0.48
N TYR A 137 7.99 -24.06 -0.28
CA TYR A 137 7.06 -25.01 -0.91
C TYR A 137 6.48 -25.93 0.17
N LYS A 138 5.20 -26.34 0.01
CA LYS A 138 4.61 -27.36 0.89
C LYS A 138 5.18 -28.74 0.56
N ASP A 139 5.39 -29.54 1.59
CA ASP A 139 5.84 -30.94 1.45
C ASP A 139 4.65 -31.89 1.23
N ILE A 140 3.94 -31.68 0.12
CA ILE A 140 2.83 -32.49 -0.37
C ILE A 140 3.01 -32.74 -1.87
N PRO A 141 2.31 -33.76 -2.45
CA PRO A 141 2.36 -34.01 -3.88
C PRO A 141 2.12 -32.73 -4.70
N GLY A 142 2.97 -32.48 -5.70
CA GLY A 142 2.95 -31.25 -6.51
C GLY A 142 3.75 -30.09 -5.92
N LYS A 143 4.26 -30.17 -4.67
CA LYS A 143 5.09 -29.16 -3.98
C LYS A 143 4.67 -27.72 -4.29
N PRO A 144 3.41 -27.31 -3.96
CA PRO A 144 2.92 -25.98 -4.31
C PRO A 144 3.71 -24.89 -3.57
N ALA A 145 3.99 -23.80 -4.30
CA ALA A 145 4.66 -22.64 -3.74
C ALA A 145 3.79 -21.97 -2.66
N ILE A 146 4.44 -21.49 -1.62
CA ILE A 146 3.86 -20.73 -0.51
C ILE A 146 4.22 -19.27 -0.70
N PHE A 147 3.22 -18.39 -0.70
CA PHE A 147 3.37 -16.97 -0.94
C PHE A 147 3.27 -16.16 0.35
N GLY A 148 3.94 -15.02 0.33
CA GLY A 148 3.83 -13.97 1.35
C GLY A 148 4.20 -12.61 0.79
N SER A 149 3.94 -11.56 1.55
CA SER A 149 4.24 -10.17 1.19
C SER A 149 5.73 -9.86 1.21
N THR A 150 6.09 -8.77 0.54
CA THR A 150 7.43 -8.22 0.52
C THR A 150 7.49 -6.89 1.30
N LYS A 151 8.70 -6.37 1.49
CA LYS A 151 8.89 -4.99 1.97
C LYS A 151 8.47 -3.96 0.93
N GLU A 152 8.62 -4.28 -0.35
CA GLU A 152 8.22 -3.41 -1.44
C GLU A 152 6.69 -3.22 -1.50
N PHE A 153 5.91 -4.27 -1.23
CA PHE A 153 4.47 -4.13 -1.02
C PHE A 153 4.16 -3.10 0.07
N LEU A 154 4.82 -3.19 1.22
CA LEU A 154 4.63 -2.25 2.33
C LEU A 154 5.03 -0.82 1.93
N ASN A 155 6.19 -0.66 1.28
CA ASN A 155 6.64 0.64 0.79
C ASN A 155 5.65 1.26 -0.21
N SER A 156 5.18 0.47 -1.19
CA SER A 156 4.24 0.94 -2.24
C SER A 156 2.90 1.39 -1.65
N HIS A 157 2.48 0.78 -0.53
CA HIS A 157 1.23 1.10 0.15
C HIS A 157 1.41 2.01 1.38
N ASN A 158 2.56 2.66 1.52
CA ASN A 158 2.88 3.59 2.62
C ASN A 158 2.78 2.98 4.02
N LEU A 159 3.03 1.67 4.16
CA LEU A 159 2.96 0.93 5.40
C LEU A 159 4.36 0.72 6.01
N ALA A 160 4.50 0.93 7.30
CA ALA A 160 5.71 0.56 8.03
C ALA A 160 5.72 -0.93 8.39
N SER A 161 4.55 -1.54 8.59
CA SER A 161 4.38 -2.96 8.89
C SER A 161 2.98 -3.45 8.52
N LEU A 162 2.78 -4.77 8.45
CA LEU A 162 1.48 -5.39 8.24
C LEU A 162 0.46 -5.08 9.34
N ASN A 163 0.92 -4.72 10.54
CA ASN A 163 0.02 -4.36 11.65
C ASN A 163 -0.76 -3.05 11.43
N GLN A 164 -0.36 -2.27 10.43
CA GLN A 164 -1.09 -1.05 10.04
C GLN A 164 -2.24 -1.32 9.07
N LEU A 165 -2.38 -2.56 8.61
CA LEU A 165 -3.54 -2.94 7.80
C LEU A 165 -4.81 -2.91 8.67
N PRO A 166 -5.95 -2.45 8.11
CA PRO A 166 -7.23 -2.53 8.80
C PRO A 166 -7.56 -3.99 9.11
N LYS A 167 -8.21 -4.25 10.23
CA LYS A 167 -8.70 -5.60 10.53
C LYS A 167 -9.82 -5.96 9.57
N LEU A 168 -9.93 -7.25 9.22
CA LEU A 168 -10.98 -7.71 8.31
C LEU A 168 -12.39 -7.39 8.85
N ASP A 169 -12.59 -7.47 10.16
CA ASP A 169 -13.86 -7.15 10.81
C ASP A 169 -14.22 -5.66 10.65
N ASP A 170 -13.22 -4.76 10.75
CA ASP A 170 -13.40 -3.33 10.56
C ASP A 170 -13.81 -2.97 9.11
N ILE A 171 -13.41 -3.79 8.13
CA ILE A 171 -13.74 -3.59 6.70
C ILE A 171 -15.20 -3.98 6.41
N VAL A 172 -15.76 -4.93 7.13
CA VAL A 172 -17.15 -5.39 6.94
C VAL A 172 -18.15 -4.31 7.30
N ASP A 173 -17.83 -3.46 8.27
CA ASP A 173 -18.68 -2.37 8.75
C ASP A 173 -18.59 -1.07 7.93
N LEU A 174 -17.70 -1.02 6.92
CA LEU A 174 -17.58 0.13 6.03
C LEU A 174 -18.84 0.26 5.14
N SER A 175 -19.30 1.48 4.96
CA SER A 175 -20.35 1.79 3.97
C SER A 175 -19.88 1.47 2.55
N ASP A 176 -20.80 1.24 1.62
CA ASP A 176 -20.47 0.96 0.24
C ASP A 176 -19.66 2.10 -0.40
N GLN A 177 -19.90 3.37 0.01
CA GLN A 177 -19.11 4.52 -0.43
C GLN A 177 -17.66 4.48 0.05
N GLU A 178 -17.41 4.11 1.31
CA GLU A 178 -16.07 3.94 1.84
C GLU A 178 -15.34 2.77 1.18
N LYS A 179 -16.06 1.68 0.87
CA LYS A 179 -15.51 0.54 0.11
C LYS A 179 -15.12 0.92 -1.31
N ILE A 180 -15.87 1.81 -1.97
CA ILE A 180 -15.55 2.36 -3.29
C ILE A 180 -14.29 3.24 -3.20
N GLN A 181 -14.19 4.12 -2.21
CA GLN A 181 -13.04 4.99 -1.98
C GLN A 181 -11.75 4.19 -1.72
N LEU A 182 -11.87 3.06 -1.02
CA LEU A 182 -10.75 2.14 -0.76
C LEU A 182 -10.46 1.17 -1.94
N GLY A 183 -11.21 1.26 -3.05
CA GLY A 183 -11.06 0.38 -4.20
C GLY A 183 -11.49 -1.07 -3.96
N ILE A 184 -12.27 -1.33 -2.91
CA ILE A 184 -12.80 -2.65 -2.55
C ILE A 184 -14.05 -2.98 -3.38
N LEU A 185 -14.85 -1.95 -3.72
CA LEU A 185 -16.02 -2.04 -4.59
C LEU A 185 -15.83 -1.16 -5.84
N ASP A 186 -16.24 -1.68 -7.00
CA ASP A 186 -16.28 -0.89 -8.24
C ASP A 186 -17.46 0.10 -8.20
N SER A 187 -17.19 1.36 -8.54
CA SER A 187 -18.20 2.43 -8.67
C SER A 187 -19.30 2.10 -9.69
N ASP A 188 -19.04 1.15 -10.62
CA ASP A 188 -20.01 0.72 -11.62
C ASP A 188 -21.10 -0.23 -11.07
N ILE A 189 -20.86 -0.86 -9.90
CA ILE A 189 -21.87 -1.71 -9.23
C ILE A 189 -23.00 -0.86 -8.64
N GLU A 190 -22.69 0.34 -8.16
CA GLU A 190 -23.70 1.27 -7.62
C GLU A 190 -24.63 1.81 -8.72
N LYS A 191 -24.07 2.11 -9.90
CA LYS A 191 -24.88 2.53 -11.07
C LYS A 191 -25.82 1.44 -11.51
N THR A 192 -25.38 0.18 -11.52
CA THR A 192 -26.21 -0.97 -11.93
C THR A 192 -27.30 -1.29 -10.90
N LYS A 193 -27.01 -1.12 -9.60
CA LYS A 193 -28.05 -1.26 -8.53
C LYS A 193 -29.10 -0.16 -8.62
N ASN A 194 -28.68 1.09 -8.80
CA ASN A 194 -29.60 2.22 -8.89
C ASN A 194 -30.47 2.15 -10.19
N GLU A 195 -29.90 1.75 -11.33
CA GLU A 195 -30.67 1.52 -12.55
C GLU A 195 -31.70 0.38 -12.41
N ASN A 196 -31.37 -0.68 -11.68
CA ASN A 196 -32.30 -1.78 -11.41
C ASN A 196 -33.39 -1.42 -10.41
N ILE A 197 -33.11 -0.58 -9.42
CA ILE A 197 -34.10 -0.04 -8.48
C ILE A 197 -35.07 0.86 -9.23
N ILE A 198 -34.58 1.81 -10.02
CA ILE A 198 -35.38 2.71 -10.84
C ILE A 198 -36.25 1.93 -11.84
N LYS A 199 -35.71 0.91 -12.51
CA LYS A 199 -36.49 0.06 -13.42
C LYS A 199 -37.58 -0.76 -12.73
N ASN A 200 -37.36 -1.15 -11.48
CA ASN A 200 -38.39 -1.88 -10.70
C ASN A 200 -39.49 -0.94 -10.17
N GLU A 201 -39.16 0.29 -9.79
CA GLU A 201 -40.15 1.30 -9.39
C GLU A 201 -41.04 1.70 -10.58
N TYR A 202 -40.46 1.93 -11.78
CA TYR A 202 -41.24 2.20 -13.00
C TYR A 202 -42.14 1.04 -13.43
N LYS A 203 -41.81 -0.21 -13.10
CA LYS A 203 -42.66 -1.38 -13.38
C LYS A 203 -43.83 -1.50 -12.41
N GLN A 204 -43.71 -1.03 -11.18
CA GLN A 204 -44.80 -1.09 -10.20
C GLN A 204 -45.84 0.05 -10.38
N GLU A 205 -45.45 1.21 -10.90
CA GLU A 205 -46.36 2.32 -11.18
C GLU A 205 -47.22 2.11 -12.45
N ASN A 206 -46.87 1.20 -13.37
CA ASN A 206 -47.58 0.93 -14.58
C ASN A 206 -48.52 -0.31 -14.52
N ILE A 207 -48.82 -0.82 -13.32
CA ILE A 207 -49.76 -1.95 -13.10
C ILE A 207 -51.04 -1.50 -12.37
N HIS A 208 -51.41 -0.23 -12.49
CA HIS A 208 -52.75 0.24 -12.00
C HIS A 208 -53.50 0.96 -13.09
#